data_a378465bb39012c5c65bcda597941200
#
_entry.id   a378465bb39012c5c65bcda597941200
#
_cell.length_a   1.000
_cell.length_b   1.000
_cell.length_c   1.000
_cell.angle_alpha   90.00
_cell.angle_beta   90.00
_cell.angle_gamma   90.00
#
_symmetry.space_group_name_H-M   'P 1'
#
loop_
_entity.id
_entity.type
_entity.pdbx_description
1 polymer ?
#
loop_
_entity_poly.entity_id
_entity_poly.type
_entity_poly.pdbx_seq_one_letter_code
_entity_poly.pdbx_strand_id
1 'polypeptide(L)'
;DPMAFFTKYNVGTVHQQYCENACYDRDPHPWTLLAGCISYYYFEPYVVNTKNAYDDPNQDYSYGRRNSTWFITVHDSGSDSTGSSLSSYAAGSARNESKSWHYSVGSDGIFKGLNEDLGGWHAGDGGTEVVWTDTGVEADPFKPHADVDISEDQYWVINGVKTELKVKVDNPGASGIPAKFSNKNFPATGINTRIGSNGTYLIGSVWWSNTYKTLSNRGGNRNSIGMESEVGEKADLEKTWHHIAQLCADIIVRRNLVLGLDAICQHNTFSGKNCPQTMRESNNWGYFKMMAEAEFYARKYLEGFSFELICNSDLVDQYGQVIKFPEIDTEITYQVRVTSTTYNYDKTTEAIKVTIPAAIPPVIVR
;
A
#
# COMPACT_ATOMS: atom_id res chain seq x y z
N ASP A 1 16.56 3.62 -24.28
CA ASP A 1 17.67 4.52 -23.87
C ASP A 1 17.55 4.82 -22.37
N PRO A 2 18.55 4.43 -21.54
CA PRO A 2 18.53 4.64 -20.09
C PRO A 2 18.48 6.12 -19.69
N MET A 3 18.99 7.04 -20.51
CA MET A 3 18.90 8.48 -20.21
C MET A 3 17.47 9.01 -20.35
N ALA A 4 16.73 8.54 -21.36
CA ALA A 4 15.32 8.87 -21.53
C ALA A 4 14.47 8.33 -20.35
N PHE A 5 14.83 7.16 -19.82
CA PHE A 5 14.20 6.59 -18.63
C PHE A 5 14.36 7.55 -17.44
N PHE A 6 15.56 8.02 -17.14
CA PHE A 6 15.79 8.97 -16.07
C PHE A 6 15.03 10.27 -16.25
N THR A 7 15.00 10.80 -17.46
CA THR A 7 14.22 12.00 -17.76
C THR A 7 12.73 11.81 -17.43
N LYS A 8 12.19 10.62 -17.70
CA LYS A 8 10.77 10.31 -17.44
C LYS A 8 10.47 10.14 -15.95
N TYR A 9 11.35 9.45 -15.21
CA TYR A 9 11.10 9.07 -13.81
C TYR A 9 11.83 9.92 -12.78
N ASN A 10 12.49 10.97 -13.21
CA ASN A 10 13.06 11.94 -12.30
C ASN A 10 11.95 12.87 -11.81
N VAL A 11 11.75 12.90 -10.49
CA VAL A 11 10.71 13.74 -9.88
C VAL A 11 11.10 15.20 -9.84
N GLY A 12 12.39 15.50 -9.61
CA GLY A 12 12.87 16.86 -9.44
C GLY A 12 12.33 17.59 -8.20
N THR A 13 11.53 16.90 -7.40
CA THR A 13 10.95 17.41 -6.15
C THR A 13 10.97 16.33 -5.09
N VAL A 14 11.11 16.74 -3.85
CA VAL A 14 11.01 15.84 -2.69
C VAL A 14 9.60 15.87 -2.15
N HIS A 15 9.10 14.71 -1.80
CA HIS A 15 7.80 14.54 -1.21
C HIS A 15 7.91 14.48 0.31
N GLN A 16 7.18 15.36 1.00
CA GLN A 16 6.96 15.32 2.44
C GLN A 16 5.48 15.62 2.71
N GLN A 17 4.85 14.80 3.52
CA GLN A 17 3.42 14.92 3.78
C GLN A 17 3.09 14.68 5.24
N TYR A 18 2.20 15.51 5.77
CA TYR A 18 1.54 15.28 7.03
C TYR A 18 0.24 14.51 6.82
N CYS A 19 0.06 13.43 7.57
CA CYS A 19 -1.12 12.57 7.49
C CYS A 19 -1.89 12.64 8.81
N GLU A 20 -3.06 13.32 8.81
CA GLU A 20 -3.88 13.47 10.01
C GLU A 20 -4.64 12.21 10.39
N ASN A 21 -5.05 11.42 9.40
CA ASN A 21 -5.95 10.28 9.57
C ASN A 21 -5.33 8.95 9.15
N ALA A 22 -4.12 8.95 8.69
CA ALA A 22 -3.44 7.70 8.38
C ALA A 22 -3.16 6.99 9.70
N CYS A 23 -3.81 5.88 9.91
CA CYS A 23 -3.61 5.07 11.09
C CYS A 23 -3.46 3.61 10.69
N TYR A 24 -2.63 2.93 11.42
CA TYR A 24 -2.43 1.50 11.33
C TYR A 24 -3.21 0.77 12.42
N ASP A 25 -3.76 1.49 13.38
CA ASP A 25 -4.45 0.98 14.56
C ASP A 25 -5.91 1.46 14.59
N ARG A 26 -6.62 1.01 15.62
CA ARG A 26 -8.01 1.34 15.91
C ARG A 26 -8.19 2.77 16.39
N ASP A 27 -7.14 3.38 16.89
CA ASP A 27 -7.11 4.77 17.32
C ASP A 27 -6.33 5.60 16.31
N PRO A 28 -7.00 6.33 15.40
CA PRO A 28 -6.34 7.20 14.46
C PRO A 28 -5.51 8.25 15.21
N HIS A 29 -4.24 8.37 14.85
CA HIS A 29 -3.41 9.45 15.34
C HIS A 29 -2.62 10.08 14.18
N PRO A 30 -2.40 11.38 14.24
CA PRO A 30 -1.65 12.06 13.21
C PRO A 30 -0.18 11.66 13.26
N TRP A 31 0.41 11.48 12.10
CA TRP A 31 1.84 11.33 11.96
C TRP A 31 2.34 12.03 10.69
N THR A 32 3.61 12.36 10.69
CA THR A 32 4.24 13.02 9.56
C THR A 32 5.01 11.98 8.75
N LEU A 33 4.78 11.95 7.46
CA LEU A 33 5.63 11.27 6.52
C LEU A 33 6.92 12.08 6.41
N LEU A 34 7.96 11.65 7.12
CA LEU A 34 9.20 12.41 7.27
C LEU A 34 10.25 12.11 6.22
N ALA A 35 10.04 11.04 5.46
CA ALA A 35 10.98 10.60 4.47
C ALA A 35 10.53 10.97 3.06
N GLY A 36 11.47 11.05 2.17
CA GLY A 36 11.25 11.26 0.76
C GLY A 36 12.47 10.81 -0.03
N CYS A 37 12.36 10.79 -1.34
CA CYS A 37 13.49 10.53 -2.21
C CYS A 37 13.52 11.51 -3.39
N ILE A 38 14.66 11.60 -4.04
CA ILE A 38 14.88 12.55 -5.13
C ILE A 38 14.45 12.01 -6.50
N SER A 39 14.01 10.75 -6.56
CA SER A 39 13.58 10.10 -7.80
C SER A 39 12.57 9.00 -7.49
N TYR A 40 11.66 8.68 -8.43
CA TYR A 40 10.82 7.49 -8.34
C TYR A 40 11.61 6.17 -8.46
N TYR A 41 12.80 6.20 -9.02
CA TYR A 41 13.69 5.07 -9.07
C TYR A 41 14.55 5.04 -7.80
N TYR A 42 14.45 3.96 -7.04
CA TYR A 42 15.21 3.79 -5.81
C TYR A 42 16.52 3.04 -6.09
N PHE A 43 17.63 3.59 -5.64
CA PHE A 43 18.98 3.10 -5.97
C PHE A 43 19.47 2.00 -5.02
N GLU A 44 18.78 1.71 -3.93
CA GLU A 44 19.16 0.64 -3.01
C GLU A 44 19.06 -0.72 -3.71
N PRO A 45 20.06 -1.60 -3.54
CA PRO A 45 20.02 -2.93 -4.14
C PRO A 45 18.80 -3.75 -3.69
N TYR A 46 18.16 -4.42 -4.64
CA TYR A 46 17.04 -5.31 -4.35
C TYR A 46 17.53 -6.60 -3.68
N VAL A 47 17.15 -6.81 -2.44
CA VAL A 47 17.51 -8.00 -1.64
C VAL A 47 16.28 -8.53 -0.93
N VAL A 48 16.03 -9.85 -1.04
CA VAL A 48 14.94 -10.53 -0.33
C VAL A 48 15.55 -11.46 0.73
N ASN A 49 15.20 -11.23 1.98
CA ASN A 49 15.57 -12.09 3.09
C ASN A 49 14.64 -13.31 3.14
N THR A 50 15.20 -14.51 3.11
CA THR A 50 14.47 -15.78 3.09
C THR A 50 14.52 -16.56 4.40
N LYS A 51 15.09 -16.00 5.47
CA LYS A 51 15.29 -16.70 6.76
C LYS A 51 14.00 -17.30 7.33
N ASN A 52 12.89 -16.60 7.17
CA ASN A 52 11.58 -17.00 7.68
C ASN A 52 10.66 -17.56 6.59
N ALA A 53 11.20 -17.87 5.39
CA ALA A 53 10.40 -18.47 4.33
C ALA A 53 9.93 -19.87 4.71
N TYR A 54 8.67 -20.19 4.38
CA TYR A 54 8.08 -21.48 4.70
C TYR A 54 7.14 -21.98 3.60
N ASP A 55 7.00 -23.30 3.55
CA ASP A 55 5.97 -24.01 2.82
C ASP A 55 4.87 -24.48 3.77
N ASP A 56 3.70 -24.78 3.22
CA ASP A 56 2.57 -25.36 3.94
C ASP A 56 2.03 -26.58 3.19
N PRO A 57 2.79 -27.69 3.19
CA PRO A 57 2.45 -28.89 2.40
C PRO A 57 1.14 -29.55 2.87
N ASN A 58 0.75 -29.34 4.12
CA ASN A 58 -0.46 -29.91 4.74
C ASN A 58 -1.68 -29.00 4.61
N GLN A 59 -1.53 -27.80 4.09
CA GLN A 59 -2.59 -26.78 3.96
C GLN A 59 -3.19 -26.32 5.31
N ASP A 60 -2.38 -26.34 6.38
CA ASP A 60 -2.83 -25.91 7.70
C ASP A 60 -2.91 -24.39 7.81
N TYR A 61 -2.11 -23.67 6.99
CA TYR A 61 -1.91 -22.21 7.05
C TYR A 61 -2.07 -21.55 5.70
N SER A 62 -2.58 -22.25 4.69
CA SER A 62 -2.79 -21.77 3.34
C SER A 62 -4.01 -22.40 2.70
N TYR A 63 -4.42 -21.87 1.54
CA TYR A 63 -5.40 -22.53 0.67
C TYR A 63 -4.83 -23.69 -0.15
N GLY A 64 -3.57 -24.06 0.07
CA GLY A 64 -2.86 -25.02 -0.76
C GLY A 64 -2.43 -24.43 -2.10
N ARG A 65 -2.00 -25.30 -3.03
CA ARG A 65 -1.54 -24.88 -4.34
C ARG A 65 -2.61 -24.16 -5.11
N ARG A 66 -2.21 -23.06 -5.76
CA ARG A 66 -3.07 -22.33 -6.68
C ARG A 66 -2.68 -22.61 -8.14
N ASN A 67 -3.66 -22.52 -9.01
CA ASN A 67 -3.46 -22.80 -10.44
C ASN A 67 -2.85 -21.59 -11.19
N SER A 68 -3.03 -20.38 -10.66
CA SER A 68 -2.55 -19.14 -11.29
C SER A 68 -2.38 -18.03 -10.26
N THR A 69 -1.42 -17.15 -10.53
CA THR A 69 -1.28 -15.85 -9.87
C THR A 69 -1.71 -14.77 -10.84
N TRP A 70 -2.70 -13.98 -10.46
CA TRP A 70 -3.20 -12.87 -11.28
C TRP A 70 -2.80 -11.52 -10.73
N PHE A 71 -2.71 -11.43 -9.39
CA PHE A 71 -2.60 -10.17 -8.67
C PHE A 71 -1.47 -10.18 -7.64
N ILE A 72 -1.11 -9.00 -7.24
CA ILE A 72 -0.27 -8.70 -6.08
C ILE A 72 -1.10 -7.81 -5.16
N THR A 73 -1.27 -8.21 -3.91
CA THR A 73 -2.09 -7.46 -2.95
C THR A 73 -1.22 -6.76 -1.94
N VAL A 74 -1.32 -5.44 -1.89
CA VAL A 74 -0.64 -4.61 -0.90
C VAL A 74 -1.55 -4.39 0.30
N HIS A 75 -1.00 -4.60 1.50
CA HIS A 75 -1.66 -4.40 2.78
C HIS A 75 -0.85 -3.48 3.68
N ASP A 76 -1.54 -2.85 4.61
CA ASP A 76 -0.95 -2.32 5.84
C ASP A 76 -1.12 -3.36 6.95
N SER A 77 -0.06 -3.65 7.69
CA SER A 77 -0.06 -4.68 8.73
C SER A 77 -1.01 -4.39 9.90
N GLY A 78 -1.35 -3.12 10.09
CA GLY A 78 -2.18 -2.70 11.24
C GLY A 78 -1.45 -2.82 12.58
N SER A 79 -0.12 -2.76 12.59
CA SER A 79 0.67 -2.82 13.80
C SER A 79 1.94 -1.98 13.70
N ASP A 80 2.46 -1.54 14.86
CA ASP A 80 3.73 -0.81 14.97
C ASP A 80 4.92 -1.81 14.94
N SER A 81 5.03 -2.56 13.85
CA SER A 81 6.03 -3.62 13.67
C SER A 81 6.87 -3.35 12.43
N THR A 82 8.19 -3.53 12.54
CA THR A 82 9.10 -3.49 11.39
C THR A 82 8.87 -4.67 10.45
N GLY A 83 9.38 -4.60 9.23
CA GLY A 83 9.29 -5.69 8.25
C GLY A 83 9.84 -7.02 8.80
N SER A 84 10.97 -7.00 9.49
CA SER A 84 11.56 -8.19 10.13
C SER A 84 10.71 -8.75 11.26
N SER A 85 10.07 -7.89 12.06
CA SER A 85 9.15 -8.30 13.13
C SER A 85 7.88 -8.94 12.55
N LEU A 86 7.30 -8.33 11.51
CA LEU A 86 6.16 -8.90 10.76
C LEU A 86 6.49 -10.25 10.16
N SER A 87 7.70 -10.41 9.61
CA SER A 87 8.17 -11.70 9.07
C SER A 87 8.25 -12.78 10.15
N SER A 88 8.75 -12.43 11.32
CA SER A 88 8.83 -13.35 12.46
C SER A 88 7.43 -13.73 12.98
N TYR A 89 6.51 -12.78 13.02
CA TYR A 89 5.11 -13.03 13.35
C TYR A 89 4.42 -13.94 12.32
N ALA A 90 4.64 -13.69 11.02
CA ALA A 90 4.10 -14.53 9.94
C ALA A 90 4.57 -15.97 10.03
N ALA A 91 5.84 -16.20 10.36
CA ALA A 91 6.41 -17.54 10.51
C ALA A 91 5.94 -18.27 11.77
N GLY A 92 5.36 -17.58 12.73
CA GLY A 92 4.94 -18.09 14.03
C GLY A 92 3.46 -17.89 14.35
N SER A 93 3.16 -16.83 15.09
CA SER A 93 1.84 -16.61 15.71
C SER A 93 0.70 -16.37 14.72
N ALA A 94 0.96 -15.73 13.59
CA ALA A 94 -0.08 -15.44 12.59
C ALA A 94 -0.77 -16.71 12.07
N ARG A 95 -0.03 -17.80 11.96
CA ARG A 95 -0.55 -19.10 11.50
C ARG A 95 -1.63 -19.65 12.43
N ASN A 96 -1.45 -19.45 13.73
CA ASN A 96 -2.44 -19.87 14.72
C ASN A 96 -3.74 -19.04 14.68
N GLU A 97 -3.69 -17.88 13.99
CA GLU A 97 -4.82 -16.98 13.82
C GLU A 97 -5.48 -17.09 12.43
N SER A 98 -5.17 -18.14 11.67
CA SER A 98 -5.65 -18.33 10.29
C SER A 98 -5.32 -17.16 9.38
N LYS A 99 -4.11 -16.65 9.51
CA LYS A 99 -3.54 -15.58 8.68
C LYS A 99 -2.26 -16.04 8.04
N SER A 100 -2.09 -15.75 6.77
CA SER A 100 -0.83 -16.02 6.08
C SER A 100 -0.67 -15.09 4.88
N TRP A 101 0.56 -14.66 4.65
CA TRP A 101 0.94 -13.82 3.53
C TRP A 101 2.35 -14.17 3.03
N HIS A 102 2.67 -13.71 1.85
CA HIS A 102 3.87 -14.15 1.13
C HIS A 102 5.11 -13.32 1.46
N TYR A 103 4.92 -12.03 1.75
CA TYR A 103 6.01 -11.12 2.06
C TYR A 103 5.66 -10.13 3.15
N SER A 104 6.60 -9.88 4.04
CA SER A 104 6.58 -8.75 4.97
C SER A 104 7.59 -7.72 4.49
N VAL A 105 7.20 -6.45 4.45
CA VAL A 105 8.03 -5.39 3.89
C VAL A 105 8.06 -4.21 4.86
N GLY A 106 9.25 -3.72 5.13
CA GLY A 106 9.47 -2.55 5.97
C GLY A 106 10.61 -1.70 5.46
N SER A 107 10.88 -0.61 6.15
CA SER A 107 12.07 0.21 5.91
C SER A 107 13.37 -0.56 6.16
N ASP A 108 13.30 -1.63 6.95
CA ASP A 108 14.41 -2.55 7.26
C ASP A 108 14.58 -3.67 6.22
N GLY A 109 13.72 -3.75 5.20
CA GLY A 109 13.90 -4.65 4.06
C GLY A 109 12.66 -5.44 3.63
N ILE A 110 12.91 -6.42 2.75
CA ILE A 110 11.91 -7.32 2.16
C ILE A 110 12.16 -8.73 2.71
N PHE A 111 11.13 -9.35 3.27
CA PHE A 111 11.22 -10.65 3.93
C PHE A 111 10.20 -11.63 3.33
N LYS A 112 10.68 -12.75 2.81
CA LYS A 112 9.83 -13.81 2.28
C LYS A 112 9.21 -14.62 3.43
N GLY A 113 7.91 -14.87 3.33
CA GLY A 113 7.13 -15.74 4.21
C GLY A 113 6.63 -16.98 3.49
N LEU A 114 5.30 -17.08 3.28
CA LEU A 114 4.66 -18.20 2.59
C LEU A 114 5.18 -18.36 1.15
N ASN A 115 5.33 -19.61 0.72
CA ASN A 115 5.66 -19.93 -0.66
C ASN A 115 4.63 -19.33 -1.63
N GLU A 116 5.12 -18.65 -2.66
CA GLU A 116 4.29 -17.96 -3.66
C GLU A 116 3.37 -18.88 -4.47
N ASP A 117 3.61 -20.19 -4.53
CA ASP A 117 2.76 -21.13 -5.24
C ASP A 117 1.55 -21.58 -4.43
N LEU A 118 1.44 -21.11 -3.19
CA LEU A 118 0.31 -21.36 -2.31
C LEU A 118 -0.61 -20.15 -2.23
N GLY A 119 -1.90 -20.36 -2.01
CA GLY A 119 -2.84 -19.30 -1.66
C GLY A 119 -2.69 -18.91 -0.19
N GLY A 120 -2.68 -17.62 0.13
CA GLY A 120 -2.58 -17.13 1.50
C GLY A 120 -3.93 -16.67 2.06
N TRP A 121 -4.04 -16.62 3.39
CA TRP A 121 -5.22 -16.09 4.06
C TRP A 121 -5.02 -14.63 4.44
N HIS A 122 -5.12 -13.71 3.47
CA HIS A 122 -4.82 -12.29 3.68
C HIS A 122 -5.86 -11.30 3.11
N ALA A 123 -6.54 -11.62 1.99
CA ALA A 123 -7.37 -10.65 1.29
C ALA A 123 -8.84 -11.07 1.14
N GLY A 124 -9.20 -12.24 1.66
CA GLY A 124 -10.53 -12.82 1.47
C GLY A 124 -10.78 -13.28 0.04
N ASP A 125 -11.66 -14.25 -0.13
CA ASP A 125 -12.12 -14.73 -1.43
C ASP A 125 -13.59 -14.43 -1.70
N GLY A 126 -14.22 -13.69 -0.80
CA GLY A 126 -15.57 -13.20 -0.91
C GLY A 126 -16.63 -14.25 -1.28
N GLY A 127 -17.61 -14.40 -0.44
CA GLY A 127 -18.80 -15.22 -0.73
C GLY A 127 -19.99 -14.40 -1.19
N THR A 128 -20.07 -13.14 -0.78
CA THR A 128 -21.21 -12.24 -1.04
C THR A 128 -20.77 -11.09 -1.93
N GLU A 129 -21.53 -10.81 -2.96
CA GLU A 129 -21.31 -9.67 -3.85
C GLU A 129 -21.78 -8.38 -3.17
N VAL A 130 -20.94 -7.34 -3.20
CA VAL A 130 -21.29 -6.03 -2.65
C VAL A 130 -22.12 -5.25 -3.66
N VAL A 131 -23.32 -4.87 -3.26
CA VAL A 131 -24.12 -3.87 -3.97
C VAL A 131 -23.85 -2.51 -3.36
N TRP A 132 -23.45 -1.55 -4.18
CA TRP A 132 -23.16 -0.19 -3.76
C TRP A 132 -24.39 0.71 -4.02
N THR A 133 -24.83 1.40 -2.98
CA THR A 133 -25.96 2.33 -3.03
C THR A 133 -25.48 3.74 -2.83
N ASP A 134 -25.97 4.66 -3.65
CA ASP A 134 -25.67 6.08 -3.52
C ASP A 134 -26.38 6.64 -2.28
N THR A 135 -25.63 7.32 -1.43
CA THR A 135 -26.16 7.90 -0.19
C THR A 135 -26.77 9.29 -0.39
N GLY A 136 -26.50 9.93 -1.55
CA GLY A 136 -26.85 11.31 -1.82
C GLY A 136 -26.04 12.34 -1.03
N VAL A 137 -25.09 11.90 -0.19
CA VAL A 137 -24.22 12.78 0.59
C VAL A 137 -22.97 13.10 -0.21
N GLU A 138 -22.69 14.39 -0.41
CA GLU A 138 -21.50 14.86 -1.12
C GLU A 138 -20.23 14.34 -0.44
N ALA A 139 -19.30 13.82 -1.25
CA ALA A 139 -18.08 13.26 -0.75
C ALA A 139 -16.98 14.32 -0.62
N ASP A 140 -16.27 14.26 0.49
CA ASP A 140 -15.00 14.96 0.65
C ASP A 140 -13.92 14.17 -0.13
N PRO A 141 -13.29 14.75 -1.16
CA PRO A 141 -12.27 14.07 -1.94
C PRO A 141 -11.01 13.72 -1.12
N PHE A 142 -10.80 14.38 0.01
CA PHE A 142 -9.70 14.09 0.93
C PHE A 142 -10.06 13.06 2.00
N LYS A 143 -11.34 12.65 2.07
CA LYS A 143 -11.84 11.64 3.00
C LYS A 143 -12.48 10.47 2.22
N PRO A 144 -11.70 9.49 1.76
CA PRO A 144 -12.19 8.43 0.86
C PRO A 144 -13.24 7.51 1.50
N HIS A 145 -13.34 7.51 2.84
CA HIS A 145 -14.35 6.76 3.60
C HIS A 145 -15.13 7.69 4.50
N ALA A 146 -16.46 7.58 4.45
CA ALA A 146 -17.32 8.34 5.34
C ALA A 146 -17.38 7.72 6.74
N ASP A 147 -17.60 8.57 7.74
CA ASP A 147 -18.11 8.10 9.03
C ASP A 147 -19.56 7.60 8.85
N VAL A 148 -19.82 6.39 9.32
CA VAL A 148 -21.15 5.78 9.20
C VAL A 148 -21.75 5.53 10.58
N ASP A 149 -23.01 5.90 10.73
CA ASP A 149 -23.81 5.60 11.92
C ASP A 149 -25.24 5.20 11.49
N ILE A 150 -26.02 4.74 12.46
CA ILE A 150 -27.43 4.38 12.28
C ILE A 150 -28.27 5.30 13.18
N SER A 151 -29.28 5.95 12.60
CA SER A 151 -30.25 6.72 13.36
C SER A 151 -31.18 5.83 14.20
N GLU A 152 -31.87 6.40 15.19
CA GLU A 152 -32.80 5.66 16.06
C GLU A 152 -33.93 4.99 15.26
N ASP A 153 -34.35 5.59 14.15
CA ASP A 153 -35.37 5.08 13.24
C ASP A 153 -34.81 4.26 12.08
N GLN A 154 -33.56 3.78 12.21
CA GLN A 154 -32.91 2.80 11.32
C GLN A 154 -32.62 3.33 9.90
N TYR A 155 -32.16 4.56 9.78
CA TYR A 155 -31.60 5.11 8.54
C TYR A 155 -30.09 5.26 8.66
N TRP A 156 -29.38 5.16 7.53
CA TRP A 156 -27.96 5.46 7.49
C TRP A 156 -27.69 6.94 7.77
N VAL A 157 -26.67 7.18 8.57
CA VAL A 157 -26.12 8.50 8.86
C VAL A 157 -24.69 8.54 8.33
N ILE A 158 -24.41 9.41 7.37
CA ILE A 158 -23.13 9.52 6.68
C ILE A 158 -22.50 10.87 7.02
N ASN A 159 -21.33 10.87 7.66
CA ASN A 159 -20.66 12.09 8.16
C ASN A 159 -21.61 13.00 8.97
N GLY A 160 -22.48 12.39 9.78
CA GLY A 160 -23.48 13.13 10.59
C GLY A 160 -24.75 13.53 9.83
N VAL A 161 -24.85 13.30 8.53
CA VAL A 161 -26.05 13.59 7.72
C VAL A 161 -26.93 12.35 7.65
N LYS A 162 -28.16 12.45 8.16
CA LYS A 162 -29.17 11.39 8.02
C LYS A 162 -29.62 11.30 6.56
N THR A 163 -29.54 10.11 5.99
CA THR A 163 -29.96 9.83 4.62
C THR A 163 -31.41 9.34 4.56
N GLU A 164 -31.97 9.22 3.35
CA GLU A 164 -33.28 8.59 3.10
C GLU A 164 -33.16 7.06 2.95
N LEU A 165 -31.95 6.49 3.12
CA LEU A 165 -31.71 5.07 2.97
C LEU A 165 -31.92 4.34 4.29
N LYS A 166 -32.92 3.46 4.33
CA LYS A 166 -33.07 2.51 5.45
C LYS A 166 -31.89 1.57 5.51
N VAL A 167 -31.49 1.25 6.72
CA VAL A 167 -30.42 0.29 6.97
C VAL A 167 -30.80 -1.07 6.43
N LYS A 168 -30.00 -1.54 5.46
CA LYS A 168 -30.11 -2.89 4.91
C LYS A 168 -28.68 -3.41 4.75
N VAL A 169 -28.42 -4.58 5.35
CA VAL A 169 -27.13 -5.25 5.27
C VAL A 169 -27.37 -6.71 4.94
N ASP A 170 -26.74 -7.19 3.87
CA ASP A 170 -26.77 -8.60 3.53
C ASP A 170 -25.76 -9.34 4.44
N ASN A 171 -26.16 -10.47 4.98
CA ASN A 171 -25.36 -11.26 5.91
C ASN A 171 -24.75 -10.46 7.09
N PRO A 172 -25.57 -9.86 7.96
CA PRO A 172 -25.05 -8.99 9.04
C PRO A 172 -24.24 -9.73 10.13
N GLY A 173 -24.15 -11.05 10.05
CA GLY A 173 -23.50 -11.91 11.04
C GLY A 173 -24.45 -12.37 12.15
N ALA A 174 -23.93 -13.16 13.10
CA ALA A 174 -24.72 -13.76 14.18
C ALA A 174 -25.36 -12.73 15.12
N SER A 175 -24.71 -11.56 15.28
CA SER A 175 -25.19 -10.51 16.16
C SER A 175 -26.27 -9.61 15.52
N GLY A 176 -26.55 -9.76 14.22
CA GLY A 176 -27.45 -8.91 13.48
C GLY A 176 -26.94 -7.47 13.29
N ILE A 177 -27.82 -6.60 12.78
CA ILE A 177 -27.53 -5.16 12.63
C ILE A 177 -27.78 -4.49 13.98
N PRO A 178 -26.83 -3.73 14.55
CA PRO A 178 -27.05 -3.02 15.80
C PRO A 178 -28.12 -1.95 15.64
N ALA A 179 -28.84 -1.64 16.71
CA ALA A 179 -29.82 -0.57 16.72
C ALA A 179 -29.19 0.82 16.51
N LYS A 180 -27.95 0.97 16.98
CA LYS A 180 -27.12 2.14 16.81
C LYS A 180 -25.68 1.70 16.61
N PHE A 181 -24.98 2.35 15.70
CA PHE A 181 -23.65 1.96 15.31
C PHE A 181 -22.85 3.19 14.84
N SER A 182 -21.56 3.21 15.15
CA SER A 182 -20.63 4.19 14.61
C SER A 182 -19.35 3.50 14.17
N ASN A 183 -18.89 3.76 12.94
CA ASN A 183 -17.60 3.30 12.43
C ASN A 183 -16.65 4.42 12.05
N LYS A 184 -16.81 5.60 12.59
CA LYS A 184 -15.92 6.73 12.29
C LYS A 184 -14.46 6.50 12.71
N ASN A 185 -14.25 5.77 13.80
CA ASN A 185 -12.90 5.37 14.25
C ASN A 185 -12.55 3.95 13.82
N PHE A 186 -13.49 3.26 13.15
CA PHE A 186 -13.39 1.83 12.82
C PHE A 186 -14.07 1.50 11.51
N PRO A 187 -13.71 2.15 10.41
CA PRO A 187 -14.28 1.80 9.11
C PRO A 187 -14.01 0.34 8.73
N ALA A 188 -13.01 -0.28 9.35
CA ALA A 188 -12.70 -1.69 9.11
C ALA A 188 -13.64 -2.69 9.82
N THR A 189 -14.47 -2.29 10.76
CA THR A 189 -15.34 -3.19 11.55
C THR A 189 -16.84 -2.95 11.36
N GLY A 190 -17.19 -2.10 10.43
CA GLY A 190 -18.58 -1.73 10.19
C GLY A 190 -18.98 -1.95 8.73
N ILE A 191 -19.67 -0.98 8.17
CA ILE A 191 -20.06 -0.97 6.78
C ILE A 191 -19.10 -0.11 5.96
N ASN A 192 -18.72 -0.57 4.77
CA ASN A 192 -17.80 0.18 3.93
C ASN A 192 -18.49 1.29 3.15
N THR A 193 -17.74 2.36 2.94
CA THR A 193 -18.10 3.43 2.02
C THR A 193 -16.98 3.67 1.01
N ARG A 194 -17.33 4.25 -0.12
CA ARG A 194 -16.38 4.73 -1.13
C ARG A 194 -16.95 5.97 -1.82
N ILE A 195 -16.12 6.72 -2.51
CA ILE A 195 -16.57 7.82 -3.36
C ILE A 195 -17.08 7.26 -4.69
N GLY A 196 -18.28 7.66 -5.08
CA GLY A 196 -18.88 7.35 -6.36
C GLY A 196 -18.37 8.28 -7.46
N SER A 197 -18.57 7.88 -8.72
CA SER A 197 -18.20 8.70 -9.89
C SER A 197 -18.98 10.02 -10.01
N ASN A 198 -20.11 10.11 -9.32
CA ASN A 198 -20.96 11.32 -9.23
C ASN A 198 -20.55 12.27 -8.10
N GLY A 199 -19.46 11.98 -7.37
CA GLY A 199 -18.97 12.82 -6.28
C GLY A 199 -19.71 12.65 -4.96
N THR A 200 -20.56 11.62 -4.81
CA THR A 200 -21.22 11.29 -3.53
C THR A 200 -20.60 10.06 -2.88
N TYR A 201 -20.83 9.86 -1.58
CA TYR A 201 -20.50 8.60 -0.95
C TYR A 201 -21.45 7.48 -1.37
N LEU A 202 -20.89 6.31 -1.69
CA LEU A 202 -21.62 5.08 -1.84
C LEU A 202 -21.47 4.21 -0.58
N ILE A 203 -22.55 3.57 -0.14
CA ILE A 203 -22.54 2.61 0.96
C ILE A 203 -22.70 1.18 0.45
N GLY A 204 -21.89 0.26 0.98
CA GLY A 204 -21.94 -1.16 0.60
C GLY A 204 -23.06 -1.91 1.30
N SER A 205 -23.58 -2.97 0.65
CA SER A 205 -24.68 -3.80 1.17
C SER A 205 -24.24 -4.85 2.19
N VAL A 206 -22.95 -5.06 2.38
CA VAL A 206 -22.41 -6.16 3.17
C VAL A 206 -21.64 -5.62 4.38
N TRP A 207 -21.89 -6.24 5.53
CA TRP A 207 -21.11 -5.99 6.73
C TRP A 207 -19.67 -6.42 6.51
N TRP A 208 -18.72 -5.56 6.81
CA TRP A 208 -17.32 -5.79 6.47
C TRP A 208 -16.74 -7.07 7.12
N SER A 209 -17.25 -7.48 8.29
CA SER A 209 -16.83 -8.71 8.96
C SER A 209 -17.21 -9.98 8.19
N ASN A 210 -18.14 -9.86 7.24
CA ASN A 210 -18.46 -10.95 6.32
C ASN A 210 -17.54 -10.89 5.10
N THR A 211 -17.18 -12.04 4.60
CA THR A 211 -16.41 -12.12 3.37
C THR A 211 -17.29 -11.70 2.19
N TYR A 212 -16.87 -10.70 1.42
CA TYR A 212 -17.59 -10.27 0.22
C TYR A 212 -16.65 -10.14 -0.97
N LYS A 213 -17.22 -10.21 -2.16
CA LYS A 213 -16.47 -10.30 -3.38
C LYS A 213 -16.71 -9.06 -4.27
N THR A 214 -15.60 -8.38 -4.59
CA THR A 214 -15.60 -7.23 -5.50
C THR A 214 -15.14 -7.61 -6.91
N LEU A 215 -14.44 -8.75 -7.04
CA LEU A 215 -14.01 -9.32 -8.31
C LEU A 215 -14.59 -10.72 -8.44
N SER A 216 -15.49 -10.92 -9.39
CA SER A 216 -16.13 -12.21 -9.63
C SER A 216 -15.10 -13.29 -9.94
N ASN A 217 -15.17 -14.42 -9.22
CA ASN A 217 -14.34 -15.61 -9.39
C ASN A 217 -12.80 -15.39 -9.29
N ARG A 218 -12.37 -14.26 -8.72
CA ARG A 218 -10.97 -13.88 -8.61
C ARG A 218 -10.67 -13.32 -7.22
N GLY A 219 -10.92 -14.11 -6.19
CA GLY A 219 -10.63 -13.72 -4.82
C GLY A 219 -9.14 -13.50 -4.57
N GLY A 220 -8.84 -12.61 -3.62
CA GLY A 220 -7.46 -12.23 -3.31
C GLY A 220 -6.64 -13.35 -2.69
N ASN A 221 -7.23 -14.17 -1.83
CA ASN A 221 -6.52 -15.27 -1.16
C ASN A 221 -5.97 -16.29 -2.14
N ARG A 222 -6.74 -16.65 -3.15
CA ARG A 222 -6.40 -17.74 -4.08
C ARG A 222 -5.56 -17.30 -5.27
N ASN A 223 -5.66 -16.04 -5.66
CA ASN A 223 -5.12 -15.58 -6.94
C ASN A 223 -4.11 -14.44 -6.80
N SER A 224 -3.73 -14.04 -5.58
CA SER A 224 -2.75 -13.00 -5.38
C SER A 224 -1.59 -13.39 -4.46
N ILE A 225 -0.47 -12.71 -4.67
CA ILE A 225 0.65 -12.71 -3.74
C ILE A 225 0.41 -11.53 -2.79
N GLY A 226 0.19 -11.81 -1.51
CA GLY A 226 -0.04 -10.80 -0.48
C GLY A 226 1.25 -10.33 0.18
N MET A 227 1.34 -9.04 0.44
CA MET A 227 2.45 -8.45 1.19
C MET A 227 1.92 -7.50 2.25
N GLU A 228 2.38 -7.70 3.48
CA GLU A 228 2.06 -6.86 4.63
C GLU A 228 3.17 -5.83 4.84
N SER A 229 2.82 -4.55 4.92
CA SER A 229 3.79 -3.47 5.07
C SER A 229 3.87 -2.93 6.48
N GLU A 230 5.06 -2.49 6.86
CA GLU A 230 5.31 -1.67 8.04
C GLU A 230 4.54 -0.35 7.94
N VAL A 231 3.87 0.03 9.02
CA VAL A 231 3.06 1.26 9.06
C VAL A 231 3.12 1.98 10.41
N GLY A 232 4.03 1.59 11.27
CA GLY A 232 4.17 2.18 12.59
C GLY A 232 4.54 3.67 12.56
N GLU A 233 4.34 4.35 13.67
CA GLU A 233 4.66 5.77 13.85
C GLU A 233 6.12 6.12 13.53
N LYS A 234 7.01 5.14 13.69
CA LYS A 234 8.45 5.27 13.41
C LYS A 234 8.86 4.72 12.04
N ALA A 235 7.90 4.26 11.25
CA ALA A 235 8.18 3.69 9.94
C ALA A 235 8.65 4.79 8.97
N ASP A 236 9.71 4.50 8.23
CA ASP A 236 10.02 5.24 7.02
C ASP A 236 9.14 4.71 5.88
N LEU A 237 7.97 5.31 5.73
CA LEU A 237 6.99 4.85 4.75
C LEU A 237 7.46 5.03 3.31
N GLU A 238 8.20 6.09 3.01
CA GLU A 238 8.75 6.30 1.67
C GLU A 238 9.66 5.13 1.28
N LYS A 239 10.58 4.78 2.16
CA LYS A 239 11.48 3.65 1.96
C LYS A 239 10.73 2.32 1.89
N THR A 240 9.74 2.12 2.76
CA THR A 240 8.88 0.93 2.74
C THR A 240 8.14 0.81 1.41
N TRP A 241 7.57 1.88 0.89
CA TRP A 241 6.87 1.88 -0.39
C TRP A 241 7.81 1.61 -1.57
N HIS A 242 9.05 2.11 -1.53
CA HIS A 242 10.07 1.75 -2.52
C HIS A 242 10.39 0.26 -2.51
N HIS A 243 10.56 -0.34 -1.34
CA HIS A 243 10.78 -1.79 -1.21
C HIS A 243 9.59 -2.58 -1.76
N ILE A 244 8.35 -2.15 -1.48
CA ILE A 244 7.15 -2.77 -2.07
C ILE A 244 7.14 -2.61 -3.60
N ALA A 245 7.51 -1.45 -4.12
CA ALA A 245 7.58 -1.20 -5.55
C ALA A 245 8.61 -2.11 -6.25
N GLN A 246 9.80 -2.27 -5.67
CA GLN A 246 10.82 -3.19 -6.15
C GLN A 246 10.32 -4.63 -6.17
N LEU A 247 9.67 -5.07 -5.08
CA LEU A 247 9.13 -6.43 -4.97
C LEU A 247 7.99 -6.67 -5.98
N CYS A 248 7.06 -5.72 -6.14
CA CYS A 248 6.01 -5.81 -7.14
C CYS A 248 6.57 -5.95 -8.55
N ALA A 249 7.55 -5.12 -8.90
CA ALA A 249 8.21 -5.16 -10.21
C ALA A 249 8.90 -6.52 -10.46
N ASP A 250 9.62 -7.03 -9.47
CA ASP A 250 10.25 -8.34 -9.53
C ASP A 250 9.23 -9.46 -9.77
N ILE A 251 8.17 -9.51 -8.98
CA ILE A 251 7.12 -10.54 -9.13
C ILE A 251 6.48 -10.48 -10.51
N ILE A 252 6.14 -9.28 -11.00
CA ILE A 252 5.52 -9.12 -12.33
C ILE A 252 6.42 -9.65 -13.42
N VAL A 253 7.70 -9.29 -13.41
CA VAL A 253 8.67 -9.70 -14.45
C VAL A 253 8.97 -11.18 -14.34
N ARG A 254 9.35 -11.66 -13.17
CA ARG A 254 9.78 -13.04 -12.92
C ARG A 254 8.66 -14.06 -13.16
N ARG A 255 7.43 -13.72 -12.79
CA ARG A 255 6.24 -14.58 -12.98
C ARG A 255 5.51 -14.32 -14.29
N ASN A 256 5.94 -13.34 -15.06
CA ASN A 256 5.32 -12.94 -16.31
C ASN A 256 3.80 -12.72 -16.14
N LEU A 257 3.42 -11.89 -15.16
CA LEU A 257 2.00 -11.65 -14.86
C LEU A 257 1.32 -10.96 -16.05
N VAL A 258 0.24 -11.58 -16.53
CA VAL A 258 -0.49 -11.14 -17.73
C VAL A 258 -1.01 -9.70 -17.62
N LEU A 259 -1.41 -9.29 -16.42
CA LEU A 259 -1.93 -7.95 -16.16
C LEU A 259 -0.81 -6.88 -16.04
N GLY A 260 0.46 -7.30 -15.99
CA GLY A 260 1.57 -6.35 -15.79
C GLY A 260 1.37 -5.49 -14.54
N LEU A 261 1.51 -4.18 -14.68
CA LEU A 261 1.32 -3.22 -13.56
C LEU A 261 -0.11 -3.16 -13.02
N ASP A 262 -1.11 -3.58 -13.78
CA ASP A 262 -2.50 -3.67 -13.31
C ASP A 262 -2.73 -4.86 -12.38
N ALA A 263 -1.74 -5.75 -12.26
CA ALA A 263 -1.76 -6.81 -11.24
C ALA A 263 -1.64 -6.26 -9.81
N ILE A 264 -1.08 -5.06 -9.62
CA ILE A 264 -0.88 -4.46 -8.30
C ILE A 264 -2.21 -3.89 -7.79
N CYS A 265 -2.76 -4.53 -6.78
CA CYS A 265 -4.05 -4.23 -6.19
C CYS A 265 -3.93 -3.86 -4.71
N GLN A 266 -4.92 -3.12 -4.23
CA GLN A 266 -5.15 -2.91 -2.80
C GLN A 266 -5.95 -4.10 -2.24
N HIS A 267 -5.81 -4.40 -0.95
CA HIS A 267 -6.75 -5.31 -0.28
C HIS A 267 -8.21 -4.87 -0.48
N ASN A 268 -8.45 -3.56 -0.46
CA ASN A 268 -9.74 -2.96 -0.75
C ASN A 268 -10.38 -3.47 -2.05
N THR A 269 -9.57 -3.77 -3.07
CA THR A 269 -10.05 -4.28 -4.37
C THR A 269 -10.82 -5.59 -4.22
N PHE A 270 -10.44 -6.43 -3.26
CA PHE A 270 -11.03 -7.77 -3.09
C PHE A 270 -12.16 -7.79 -2.08
N SER A 271 -12.01 -7.11 -0.95
CA SER A 271 -12.95 -7.20 0.17
C SER A 271 -13.63 -5.87 0.53
N GLY A 272 -13.24 -4.75 -0.08
CA GLY A 272 -13.73 -3.42 0.28
C GLY A 272 -13.15 -2.87 1.59
N LYS A 273 -12.29 -3.63 2.29
CA LYS A 273 -11.60 -3.16 3.50
C LYS A 273 -10.77 -1.91 3.19
N ASN A 274 -10.72 -0.96 4.12
CA ASN A 274 -9.83 0.19 3.99
C ASN A 274 -8.36 -0.21 4.22
N CYS A 275 -7.77 -0.84 3.21
CA CYS A 275 -6.40 -1.34 3.27
C CYS A 275 -5.80 -1.35 1.85
N PRO A 276 -4.57 -0.85 1.64
CA PRO A 276 -3.67 -0.23 2.62
C PRO A 276 -4.15 1.17 3.05
N GLN A 277 -4.45 1.34 4.31
CA GLN A 277 -5.07 2.57 4.82
C GLN A 277 -4.14 3.79 4.70
N THR A 278 -2.86 3.63 5.01
CA THR A 278 -1.87 4.73 4.94
C THR A 278 -1.78 5.34 3.54
N MET A 279 -1.63 4.51 2.51
CA MET A 279 -1.57 4.99 1.12
C MET A 279 -2.91 5.57 0.63
N ARG A 280 -4.03 5.01 1.11
CA ARG A 280 -5.37 5.43 0.68
C ARG A 280 -5.76 6.77 1.29
N GLU A 281 -5.61 6.92 2.60
CA GLU A 281 -6.02 8.13 3.33
C GLU A 281 -5.06 9.30 3.12
N SER A 282 -3.79 9.03 2.85
CA SER A 282 -2.81 10.05 2.45
C SER A 282 -2.85 10.39 0.96
N ASN A 283 -3.70 9.73 0.17
CA ASN A 283 -3.78 9.88 -1.28
C ASN A 283 -2.46 9.55 -2.02
N ASN A 284 -1.63 8.66 -1.47
CA ASN A 284 -0.33 8.31 -2.03
C ASN A 284 -0.34 7.03 -2.89
N TRP A 285 -1.48 6.39 -3.12
CA TRP A 285 -1.55 5.20 -3.97
C TRP A 285 -1.03 5.45 -5.39
N GLY A 286 -1.37 6.62 -5.98
CA GLY A 286 -0.88 7.01 -7.30
C GLY A 286 0.62 7.22 -7.33
N TYR A 287 1.18 7.84 -6.29
CA TYR A 287 2.62 8.04 -6.12
C TYR A 287 3.35 6.70 -6.01
N PHE A 288 2.87 5.79 -5.16
CA PHE A 288 3.39 4.42 -5.07
C PHE A 288 3.34 3.68 -6.41
N LYS A 289 2.25 3.80 -7.18
CA LYS A 289 2.13 3.18 -8.51
C LYS A 289 3.17 3.70 -9.49
N MET A 290 3.56 4.98 -9.40
CA MET A 290 4.64 5.53 -10.22
C MET A 290 6.01 4.96 -9.85
N MET A 291 6.28 4.73 -8.55
CA MET A 291 7.50 4.03 -8.11
C MET A 291 7.54 2.61 -8.69
N ALA A 292 6.43 1.88 -8.59
CA ALA A 292 6.32 0.51 -9.12
C ALA A 292 6.48 0.47 -10.64
N GLU A 293 5.96 1.46 -11.35
CA GLU A 293 6.15 1.61 -12.80
C GLU A 293 7.63 1.83 -13.13
N ALA A 294 8.32 2.72 -12.43
CA ALA A 294 9.74 2.98 -12.64
C ALA A 294 10.58 1.71 -12.41
N GLU A 295 10.36 1.00 -11.31
CA GLU A 295 11.04 -0.25 -11.00
C GLU A 295 10.75 -1.35 -12.04
N PHE A 296 9.51 -1.46 -12.49
CA PHE A 296 9.13 -2.43 -13.53
C PHE A 296 9.84 -2.17 -14.85
N TYR A 297 9.86 -0.93 -15.32
CA TYR A 297 10.54 -0.60 -16.57
C TYR A 297 12.06 -0.75 -16.48
N ALA A 298 12.66 -0.41 -15.33
CA ALA A 298 14.07 -0.62 -15.10
C ALA A 298 14.43 -2.11 -15.21
N ARG A 299 13.69 -2.98 -14.52
CA ARG A 299 13.92 -4.44 -14.55
C ARG A 299 13.68 -5.05 -15.93
N LYS A 300 12.64 -4.61 -16.62
CA LYS A 300 12.22 -5.21 -17.87
C LYS A 300 13.09 -4.78 -19.07
N TYR A 301 13.55 -3.52 -19.09
CA TYR A 301 14.15 -2.92 -20.27
C TYR A 301 15.58 -2.43 -20.07
N LEU A 302 16.05 -2.35 -18.84
CA LEU A 302 17.37 -1.84 -18.50
C LEU A 302 18.24 -2.89 -17.81
N GLU A 303 17.94 -4.16 -18.04
CA GLU A 303 18.80 -5.27 -17.60
C GLU A 303 20.21 -5.10 -18.17
N GLY A 304 21.21 -5.29 -17.33
CA GLY A 304 22.62 -5.08 -17.69
C GLY A 304 23.11 -3.63 -17.61
N PHE A 305 22.27 -2.68 -17.19
CA PHE A 305 22.68 -1.34 -16.80
C PHE A 305 22.77 -1.20 -15.29
N SER A 306 23.78 -0.45 -14.84
CA SER A 306 23.95 -0.05 -13.44
C SER A 306 23.76 1.43 -13.31
N PHE A 307 23.15 1.84 -12.23
CA PHE A 307 22.83 3.23 -11.92
C PHE A 307 23.48 3.67 -10.63
N GLU A 308 24.20 4.77 -10.65
CA GLU A 308 24.91 5.34 -9.51
C GLU A 308 24.45 6.77 -9.28
N LEU A 309 24.00 7.07 -8.06
CA LEU A 309 23.66 8.42 -7.66
C LEU A 309 24.92 9.19 -7.27
N ILE A 310 25.09 10.37 -7.85
CA ILE A 310 26.14 11.31 -7.50
C ILE A 310 25.50 12.54 -6.87
N CYS A 311 25.57 12.63 -5.55
CA CYS A 311 25.01 13.74 -4.78
C CYS A 311 25.96 14.10 -3.63
N ASN A 312 26.27 15.38 -3.45
CA ASN A 312 27.17 15.87 -2.43
C ASN A 312 26.44 16.55 -1.25
N SER A 313 25.16 16.25 -1.07
CA SER A 313 24.36 16.79 0.04
C SER A 313 24.32 15.81 1.22
N ASP A 314 24.47 16.34 2.43
CA ASP A 314 24.26 15.58 3.68
C ASP A 314 22.77 15.38 4.03
N LEU A 315 21.87 15.89 3.20
CA LEU A 315 20.41 15.71 3.34
C LEU A 315 19.93 14.42 2.71
N VAL A 316 20.74 13.80 1.85
CA VAL A 316 20.36 12.62 1.04
C VAL A 316 21.45 11.55 1.18
N ASP A 317 21.04 10.30 1.34
CA ASP A 317 21.97 9.17 1.35
C ASP A 317 22.41 8.74 -0.08
N GLN A 318 23.28 7.75 -0.13
CA GLN A 318 23.81 7.21 -1.38
C GLN A 318 22.76 6.56 -2.29
N TYR A 319 21.56 6.31 -1.78
CA TYR A 319 20.46 5.69 -2.50
C TYR A 319 19.37 6.68 -2.93
N GLY A 320 19.57 7.96 -2.64
CA GLY A 320 18.60 9.00 -2.99
C GLY A 320 17.48 9.20 -1.95
N GLN A 321 17.57 8.54 -0.81
CA GLN A 321 16.65 8.72 0.30
C GLN A 321 16.97 10.03 1.03
N VAL A 322 15.95 10.85 1.32
CA VAL A 322 16.11 12.03 2.17
C VAL A 322 16.19 11.59 3.63
N ILE A 323 17.36 11.81 4.24
CA ILE A 323 17.64 11.39 5.63
C ILE A 323 17.50 12.53 6.63
N LYS A 324 17.40 13.76 6.14
CA LYS A 324 17.26 14.94 6.97
C LYS A 324 16.53 16.03 6.20
N PHE A 325 15.49 16.59 6.79
CA PHE A 325 14.84 17.80 6.28
C PHE A 325 15.47 19.05 6.90
N PRO A 326 15.81 20.07 6.10
CA PRO A 326 16.43 21.30 6.58
C PRO A 326 15.42 22.22 7.29
N GLU A 327 15.92 23.29 7.94
CA GLU A 327 15.05 24.29 8.57
C GLU A 327 14.34 25.22 7.57
N ILE A 328 14.91 25.35 6.39
CA ILE A 328 14.37 26.15 5.27
C ILE A 328 14.49 25.33 3.98
N ASP A 329 13.62 25.62 3.01
CA ASP A 329 13.70 25.01 1.68
C ASP A 329 15.10 25.13 1.12
N THR A 330 15.72 24.01 0.79
CA THR A 330 17.13 23.94 0.38
C THR A 330 17.25 23.28 -0.99
N GLU A 331 17.76 24.04 -1.98
CA GLU A 331 18.08 23.48 -3.30
C GLU A 331 19.37 22.66 -3.21
N ILE A 332 19.31 21.44 -3.71
CA ILE A 332 20.48 20.58 -3.93
C ILE A 332 20.59 20.20 -5.40
N THR A 333 21.75 19.67 -5.78
CA THR A 333 22.00 19.20 -7.14
C THR A 333 22.51 17.78 -7.10
N TYR A 334 22.01 16.95 -8.00
CA TYR A 334 22.48 15.58 -8.19
C TYR A 334 22.62 15.20 -9.67
N GLN A 335 23.33 14.13 -9.91
CA GLN A 335 23.49 13.51 -11.22
C GLN A 335 23.33 11.99 -11.07
N VAL A 336 23.03 11.32 -12.16
CA VAL A 336 23.02 9.87 -12.21
C VAL A 336 23.99 9.40 -13.27
N ARG A 337 24.94 8.54 -12.89
CA ARG A 337 25.81 7.83 -13.81
C ARG A 337 25.20 6.49 -14.16
N VAL A 338 25.12 6.21 -15.45
CA VAL A 338 24.61 4.96 -16.00
C VAL A 338 25.71 4.25 -16.72
N THR A 339 25.98 3.01 -16.32
CA THR A 339 27.05 2.19 -16.90
C THR A 339 26.55 0.83 -17.33
N SER A 340 27.16 0.26 -18.36
CA SER A 340 26.99 -1.12 -18.76
C SER A 340 28.24 -1.63 -19.49
N THR A 341 28.79 -2.72 -19.01
CA THR A 341 29.87 -3.42 -19.71
C THR A 341 29.35 -4.17 -20.93
N THR A 342 28.14 -4.74 -20.84
CA THR A 342 27.51 -5.49 -21.92
C THR A 342 27.28 -4.62 -23.16
N TYR A 343 26.85 -3.38 -22.95
CA TYR A 343 26.51 -2.45 -24.02
C TYR A 343 27.60 -1.38 -24.26
N ASN A 344 28.76 -1.50 -23.61
CA ASN A 344 29.84 -0.51 -23.66
C ASN A 344 29.33 0.92 -23.47
N TYR A 345 28.59 1.12 -22.38
CA TYR A 345 27.90 2.36 -22.08
C TYR A 345 28.41 2.97 -20.78
N ASP A 346 28.72 4.25 -20.82
CA ASP A 346 29.09 5.05 -19.62
C ASP A 346 28.69 6.51 -19.89
N LYS A 347 27.62 6.95 -19.25
CA LYS A 347 27.11 8.34 -19.36
C LYS A 347 26.63 8.82 -18.03
N THR A 348 26.80 10.13 -17.81
CA THR A 348 26.28 10.83 -16.66
C THR A 348 25.26 11.87 -17.12
N THR A 349 24.16 12.04 -16.37
CA THR A 349 23.14 13.05 -16.66
C THR A 349 23.72 14.46 -16.53
N GLU A 350 23.06 15.44 -17.14
CA GLU A 350 23.22 16.82 -16.72
C GLU A 350 22.86 16.96 -15.23
N ALA A 351 23.34 18.03 -14.62
CA ALA A 351 23.04 18.33 -13.23
C ALA A 351 21.54 18.60 -13.04
N ILE A 352 20.91 17.85 -12.13
CA ILE A 352 19.49 17.91 -11.84
C ILE A 352 19.33 18.65 -10.52
N LYS A 353 18.52 19.70 -10.52
CA LYS A 353 18.21 20.47 -9.31
C LYS A 353 16.93 19.94 -8.67
N VAL A 354 16.94 19.85 -7.35
CA VAL A 354 15.78 19.48 -6.56
C VAL A 354 15.76 20.32 -5.28
N THR A 355 14.56 20.70 -4.87
CA THR A 355 14.37 21.39 -3.60
C THR A 355 13.95 20.39 -2.54
N ILE A 356 14.73 20.28 -1.47
CA ILE A 356 14.32 19.58 -0.25
C ILE A 356 13.56 20.58 0.60
N PRO A 357 12.26 20.33 0.87
CA PRO A 357 11.46 21.28 1.63
C PRO A 357 11.91 21.36 3.09
N ALA A 358 11.59 22.49 3.73
CA ALA A 358 11.76 22.63 5.17
C ALA A 358 10.98 21.55 5.92
N ALA A 359 11.52 21.11 7.04
CA ALA A 359 10.86 20.15 7.92
C ALA A 359 9.46 20.64 8.31
N ILE A 360 8.45 19.79 8.16
CA ILE A 360 7.11 20.07 8.68
C ILE A 360 7.22 20.13 10.21
N PRO A 361 6.83 21.24 10.86
CA PRO A 361 6.88 21.33 12.30
C PRO A 361 6.06 20.22 12.95
N PRO A 362 6.52 19.62 14.06
CA PRO A 362 5.71 18.64 14.77
C PRO A 362 4.38 19.29 15.19
N VAL A 363 3.27 18.61 14.84
CA VAL A 363 1.95 19.07 15.27
C VAL A 363 1.82 18.84 16.76
N ILE A 364 1.74 19.91 17.51
CA ILE A 364 1.39 19.83 18.93
C ILE A 364 -0.12 19.59 18.99
N VAL A 365 -0.49 18.34 19.17
CA VAL A 365 -1.88 17.99 19.53
C VAL A 365 -2.13 18.55 20.94
N ARG A 366 -2.93 19.59 21.01
CA ARG A 366 -3.38 20.18 22.29
C ARG A 366 -4.65 19.49 22.78
#